data_ac1724e23712bf3d95879e197b8842ab
#
_entry.id   ac1724e23712bf3d95879e197b8842ab
#
_cell.length_a   1.000
_cell.length_b   1.000
_cell.length_c   1.000
_cell.angle_alpha   90.00
_cell.angle_beta   90.00
_cell.angle_gamma   90.00
#
_symmetry.space_group_name_H-M   'P 1'
#
loop_
_entity.id
_entity.type
_entity.pdbx_description
1 polymer ?
#
loop_
_entity_poly.entity_id
_entity_poly.type
_entity_poly.pdbx_seq_one_letter_code
_entity_poly.pdbx_strand_id
1 'polypeptide(L)'
;MSNSNSKPEKNGALIDFLSNVLTGNFKKLVLINLLLDIPLVIIAGIIALISYLLGGIYIFVVMLVIPLLAPFSAGVFYIVRNIAKGEKIKIAEQFKRGVKDNAFQFFIQGIIHYLVFTGFYVAFEFYRNDLSNPLIISALVASIIVALIYLFMTFNMGMMTVTVKLKSIDIFKNSLLLSFMAIVQNVKTLLAMLFIFCLLYTSPSPRDRQK
;
A
#
# COMPACT_ATOMS: atom_id res chain seq x y z
N MET A 1 -13.47 14.43 -47.49
CA MET A 1 -12.68 13.35 -46.81
C MET A 1 -11.66 14.02 -45.91
N SER A 2 -11.98 14.24 -44.65
CA SER A 2 -11.10 14.83 -43.68
C SER A 2 -10.93 13.79 -42.54
N ASN A 3 -9.78 13.16 -42.51
CA ASN A 3 -9.40 12.12 -41.54
C ASN A 3 -8.77 12.83 -40.35
N SER A 4 -9.52 13.18 -39.33
CA SER A 4 -9.00 13.71 -38.05
C SER A 4 -8.70 12.55 -37.14
N ASN A 5 -7.51 11.97 -37.29
CA ASN A 5 -6.88 11.07 -36.29
C ASN A 5 -6.33 11.91 -35.13
N SER A 6 -7.19 12.39 -34.25
CA SER A 6 -6.79 12.97 -32.99
C SER A 6 -6.45 11.84 -32.01
N LYS A 7 -5.13 11.60 -31.76
CA LYS A 7 -4.67 10.80 -30.63
C LYS A 7 -5.30 11.37 -29.34
N PRO A 8 -5.92 10.54 -28.48
CA PRO A 8 -6.43 11.03 -27.20
C PRO A 8 -5.28 11.59 -26.37
N GLU A 9 -5.42 12.83 -25.98
CA GLU A 9 -4.47 13.56 -25.15
C GLU A 9 -4.31 12.84 -23.81
N LYS A 10 -3.09 12.38 -23.49
CA LYS A 10 -2.79 11.56 -22.29
C LYS A 10 -3.24 12.21 -20.97
N ASN A 11 -3.41 13.52 -20.92
CA ASN A 11 -3.84 14.24 -19.74
C ASN A 11 -5.36 14.18 -19.52
N GLY A 12 -6.18 14.07 -20.59
CA GLY A 12 -7.61 13.86 -20.49
C GLY A 12 -7.96 12.51 -19.87
N ALA A 13 -7.26 11.43 -20.25
CA ALA A 13 -7.52 10.10 -19.75
C ALA A 13 -7.30 9.96 -18.22
N LEU A 14 -6.35 10.68 -17.64
CA LEU A 14 -6.12 10.68 -16.19
C LEU A 14 -7.22 11.44 -15.44
N ILE A 15 -7.64 12.60 -15.98
CA ILE A 15 -8.71 13.41 -15.41
C ILE A 15 -10.04 12.67 -15.50
N ASP A 16 -10.32 12.02 -16.63
CA ASP A 16 -11.52 11.21 -16.81
C ASP A 16 -11.52 9.99 -15.89
N PHE A 17 -10.38 9.32 -15.71
CA PHE A 17 -10.23 8.23 -14.76
C PHE A 17 -10.47 8.71 -13.32
N LEU A 18 -9.84 9.81 -12.90
CA LEU A 18 -10.02 10.39 -11.57
C LEU A 18 -11.47 10.85 -11.34
N SER A 19 -12.10 11.50 -12.32
CA SER A 19 -13.48 11.93 -12.21
C SER A 19 -14.42 10.72 -12.10
N ASN A 20 -14.27 9.71 -12.93
CA ASN A 20 -15.07 8.49 -12.87
C ASN A 20 -14.86 7.69 -11.56
N VAL A 21 -13.65 7.66 -11.04
CA VAL A 21 -13.33 7.00 -9.76
C VAL A 21 -13.91 7.79 -8.60
N LEU A 22 -13.72 9.12 -8.57
CA LEU A 22 -14.13 9.97 -7.45
C LEU A 22 -15.64 10.24 -7.44
N THR A 23 -16.27 10.51 -8.59
CA THR A 23 -17.69 10.86 -8.65
C THR A 23 -18.60 9.65 -8.80
N GLY A 24 -18.23 8.68 -9.62
CA GLY A 24 -19.07 7.51 -9.92
C GLY A 24 -18.94 6.36 -8.91
N ASN A 25 -17.81 6.22 -8.24
CA ASN A 25 -17.51 5.07 -7.38
C ASN A 25 -17.14 5.43 -5.92
N PHE A 26 -17.27 6.68 -5.51
CA PHE A 26 -16.88 7.15 -4.18
C PHE A 26 -17.47 6.28 -3.04
N LYS A 27 -18.79 6.04 -3.08
CA LYS A 27 -19.45 5.17 -2.08
C LYS A 27 -18.88 3.76 -2.06
N LYS A 28 -18.51 3.22 -3.23
CA LYS A 28 -17.90 1.89 -3.33
C LYS A 28 -16.49 1.89 -2.74
N LEU A 29 -15.69 2.94 -2.99
CA LEU A 29 -14.35 3.07 -2.43
C LEU A 29 -14.39 3.18 -0.90
N VAL A 30 -15.32 3.96 -0.34
CA VAL A 30 -15.53 4.03 1.12
C VAL A 30 -15.88 2.65 1.69
N LEU A 31 -16.79 1.92 1.04
CA LEU A 31 -17.19 0.59 1.50
C LEU A 31 -16.04 -0.44 1.40
N ILE A 32 -15.20 -0.34 0.38
CA ILE A 32 -13.99 -1.18 0.22
C ILE A 32 -13.01 -0.93 1.36
N ASN A 33 -12.76 0.34 1.71
CA ASN A 33 -11.89 0.69 2.82
C ASN A 33 -12.45 0.16 4.15
N LEU A 34 -13.77 0.33 4.38
CA LEU A 34 -14.42 -0.18 5.59
C LEU A 34 -14.27 -1.72 5.73
N LEU A 35 -14.29 -2.47 4.63
CA LEU A 35 -14.04 -3.92 4.64
C LEU A 35 -12.60 -4.28 5.06
N LEU A 36 -11.64 -3.38 4.88
CA LEU A 36 -10.26 -3.55 5.36
C LEU A 36 -10.11 -3.03 6.79
N ASP A 37 -10.82 -1.96 7.15
CA ASP A 37 -10.74 -1.33 8.48
C ASP A 37 -11.29 -2.24 9.58
N ILE A 38 -12.35 -3.03 9.29
CA ILE A 38 -12.92 -3.96 10.28
C ILE A 38 -11.88 -4.99 10.76
N PRO A 39 -11.25 -5.81 9.89
CA PRO A 39 -10.19 -6.71 10.32
C PRO A 39 -8.98 -5.98 10.91
N LEU A 40 -8.64 -4.78 10.44
CA LEU A 40 -7.56 -3.97 10.99
C LEU A 40 -7.81 -3.63 12.45
N VAL A 41 -9.01 -3.14 12.81
CA VAL A 41 -9.37 -2.77 14.18
C VAL A 41 -9.35 -4.01 15.10
N ILE A 42 -9.85 -5.16 14.62
CA ILE A 42 -9.83 -6.40 15.39
C ILE A 42 -8.39 -6.86 15.66
N ILE A 43 -7.55 -6.90 14.62
CA ILE A 43 -6.15 -7.31 14.73
C ILE A 43 -5.38 -6.33 15.63
N ALA A 44 -5.56 -5.03 15.45
CA ALA A 44 -4.93 -4.01 16.28
C ALA A 44 -5.36 -4.12 17.75
N GLY A 45 -6.63 -4.41 18.03
CA GLY A 45 -7.15 -4.66 19.38
C GLY A 45 -6.50 -5.88 20.04
N ILE A 46 -6.34 -6.98 19.30
CA ILE A 46 -5.65 -8.18 19.78
C ILE A 46 -4.18 -7.88 20.09
N ILE A 47 -3.49 -7.17 19.18
CA ILE A 47 -2.08 -6.78 19.37
C ILE A 47 -1.92 -5.84 20.55
N ALA A 48 -2.84 -4.87 20.74
CA ALA A 48 -2.83 -3.99 21.89
C ALA A 48 -3.00 -4.77 23.20
N LEU A 49 -3.89 -5.77 23.22
CA LEU A 49 -4.08 -6.63 24.39
C LEU A 49 -2.83 -7.45 24.68
N ILE A 50 -2.19 -8.05 23.67
CA ILE A 50 -0.95 -8.79 23.83
C ILE A 50 0.16 -7.86 24.36
N SER A 51 0.31 -6.66 23.82
CA SER A 51 1.29 -5.68 24.28
C SER A 51 1.06 -5.27 25.73
N TYR A 52 -0.21 -5.10 26.13
CA TYR A 52 -0.56 -4.83 27.52
C TYR A 52 -0.18 -5.98 28.46
N LEU A 53 -0.48 -7.23 28.08
CA LEU A 53 -0.13 -8.42 28.87
C LEU A 53 1.39 -8.64 28.99
N LEU A 54 2.15 -8.23 27.98
CA LEU A 54 3.62 -8.29 28.00
C LEU A 54 4.26 -7.13 28.77
N GLY A 55 3.49 -6.19 29.30
CA GLY A 55 3.97 -5.04 30.08
C GLY A 55 4.60 -3.93 29.25
N GLY A 56 4.37 -3.88 27.92
CA GLY A 56 4.91 -2.81 27.08
C GLY A 56 4.52 -2.93 25.60
N ILE A 57 4.70 -1.82 24.87
CA ILE A 57 4.48 -1.77 23.44
C ILE A 57 5.77 -2.16 22.72
N TYR A 58 5.81 -3.38 22.19
CA TYR A 58 6.95 -3.87 21.43
C TYR A 58 6.71 -3.67 19.94
N ILE A 59 7.57 -2.92 19.27
CA ILE A 59 7.43 -2.57 17.84
C ILE A 59 7.31 -3.83 16.95
N PHE A 60 8.04 -4.90 17.28
CA PHE A 60 7.95 -6.15 16.54
C PHE A 60 6.58 -6.82 16.64
N VAL A 61 5.92 -6.69 17.81
CA VAL A 61 4.55 -7.19 18.02
C VAL A 61 3.55 -6.33 17.24
N VAL A 62 3.74 -5.02 17.24
CA VAL A 62 2.90 -4.09 16.46
C VAL A 62 3.02 -4.36 14.96
N MET A 63 4.22 -4.63 14.47
CA MET A 63 4.45 -4.95 13.05
C MET A 63 3.77 -6.25 12.59
N LEU A 64 3.35 -7.14 13.50
CA LEU A 64 2.56 -8.33 13.15
C LEU A 64 1.20 -8.00 12.50
N VAL A 65 0.72 -6.76 12.61
CA VAL A 65 -0.44 -6.30 11.83
C VAL A 65 -0.23 -6.57 10.34
N ILE A 66 0.98 -6.42 9.81
CA ILE A 66 1.29 -6.54 8.39
C ILE A 66 0.92 -7.92 7.83
N PRO A 67 1.49 -9.04 8.31
CA PRO A 67 1.14 -10.36 7.78
C PRO A 67 -0.29 -10.79 8.11
N LEU A 68 -0.84 -10.35 9.24
CA LEU A 68 -2.21 -10.70 9.64
C LEU A 68 -3.27 -9.98 8.79
N LEU A 69 -3.00 -8.74 8.37
CA LEU A 69 -3.92 -7.96 7.53
C LEU A 69 -3.76 -8.29 6.04
N ALA A 70 -2.59 -8.77 5.61
CA ALA A 70 -2.29 -9.04 4.21
C ALA A 70 -3.34 -9.90 3.47
N PRO A 71 -3.89 -10.99 4.04
CA PRO A 71 -4.94 -11.79 3.38
C PRO A 71 -6.20 -10.97 3.03
N PHE A 72 -6.57 -10.01 3.87
CA PHE A 72 -7.75 -9.17 3.64
C PHE A 72 -7.50 -8.13 2.55
N SER A 73 -6.26 -7.63 2.43
CA SER A 73 -5.88 -6.73 1.34
C SER A 73 -6.01 -7.39 -0.04
N ALA A 74 -5.93 -8.73 -0.15
CA ALA A 74 -6.21 -9.45 -1.38
C ALA A 74 -7.61 -9.16 -1.94
N GLY A 75 -8.62 -9.08 -1.06
CA GLY A 75 -9.99 -8.72 -1.46
C GLY A 75 -10.07 -7.31 -2.03
N VAL A 76 -9.37 -6.35 -1.41
CA VAL A 76 -9.30 -4.96 -1.87
C VAL A 76 -8.64 -4.87 -3.24
N PHE A 77 -7.46 -5.45 -3.42
CA PHE A 77 -6.75 -5.46 -4.70
C PHE A 77 -7.57 -6.13 -5.81
N TYR A 78 -8.29 -7.20 -5.50
CA TYR A 78 -9.17 -7.88 -6.46
C TYR A 78 -10.30 -6.97 -6.94
N ILE A 79 -10.95 -6.22 -6.04
CA ILE A 79 -12.01 -5.28 -6.40
C ILE A 79 -11.43 -4.11 -7.21
N VAL A 80 -10.31 -3.52 -6.78
CA VAL A 80 -9.66 -2.41 -7.49
C VAL A 80 -9.29 -2.81 -8.92
N ARG A 81 -8.77 -4.04 -9.11
CA ARG A 81 -8.52 -4.59 -10.45
C ARG A 81 -9.79 -4.63 -11.30
N ASN A 82 -10.92 -5.07 -10.73
CA ASN A 82 -12.18 -5.19 -11.46
C ASN A 82 -12.78 -3.81 -11.78
N ILE A 83 -12.60 -2.81 -10.88
CA ILE A 83 -12.92 -1.40 -11.16
C ILE A 83 -12.13 -0.90 -12.38
N ALA A 84 -10.82 -1.14 -12.37
CA ALA A 84 -9.94 -0.72 -13.47
C ALA A 84 -10.30 -1.37 -14.81
N LYS A 85 -10.89 -2.57 -14.79
CA LYS A 85 -11.40 -3.27 -15.98
C LYS A 85 -12.79 -2.83 -16.42
N GLY A 86 -13.47 -1.95 -15.68
CA GLY A 86 -14.85 -1.53 -15.96
C GLY A 86 -15.90 -2.61 -15.67
N GLU A 87 -15.57 -3.65 -14.91
CA GLU A 87 -16.50 -4.72 -14.56
C GLU A 87 -17.59 -4.24 -13.59
N LYS A 88 -18.78 -4.85 -13.66
CA LYS A 88 -19.84 -4.61 -12.66
C LYS A 88 -19.39 -5.10 -11.29
N ILE A 89 -19.45 -4.22 -10.28
CA ILE A 89 -18.88 -4.49 -8.96
C ILE A 89 -19.99 -4.92 -8.00
N LYS A 90 -19.82 -6.13 -7.47
CA LYS A 90 -20.51 -6.66 -6.29
C LYS A 90 -19.47 -6.79 -5.16
N ILE A 91 -19.38 -5.76 -4.32
CA ILE A 91 -18.26 -5.56 -3.39
C ILE A 91 -18.04 -6.77 -2.48
N ALA A 92 -19.09 -7.21 -1.73
CA ALA A 92 -18.97 -8.30 -0.78
C ALA A 92 -18.58 -9.65 -1.43
N GLU A 93 -19.20 -9.96 -2.58
CA GLU A 93 -18.92 -11.19 -3.32
C GLU A 93 -17.49 -11.19 -3.86
N GLN A 94 -17.07 -10.10 -4.48
CA GLN A 94 -15.73 -9.97 -5.06
C GLN A 94 -14.64 -9.87 -3.98
N PHE A 95 -14.92 -9.21 -2.85
CA PHE A 95 -14.00 -9.21 -1.71
C PHE A 95 -13.75 -10.64 -1.20
N LYS A 96 -14.85 -11.38 -0.90
CA LYS A 96 -14.75 -12.77 -0.45
C LYS A 96 -14.01 -13.65 -1.45
N ARG A 97 -14.27 -13.47 -2.75
CA ARG A 97 -13.57 -14.20 -3.81
C ARG A 97 -12.09 -13.83 -3.85
N GLY A 98 -11.75 -12.54 -3.80
CA GLY A 98 -10.37 -12.08 -3.81
C GLY A 98 -9.56 -12.64 -2.64
N VAL A 99 -10.15 -12.63 -1.43
CA VAL A 99 -9.53 -13.24 -0.24
C VAL A 99 -9.39 -14.75 -0.44
N LYS A 100 -10.47 -15.46 -0.80
CA LYS A 100 -10.43 -16.92 -0.96
C LYS A 100 -9.38 -17.39 -1.96
N ASP A 101 -9.25 -16.70 -3.08
CA ASP A 101 -8.39 -17.12 -4.19
C ASP A 101 -6.92 -16.73 -3.98
N ASN A 102 -6.63 -15.69 -3.16
CA ASN A 102 -5.27 -15.12 -3.05
C ASN A 102 -4.74 -14.98 -1.61
N ALA A 103 -5.54 -15.29 -0.57
CA ALA A 103 -5.16 -15.06 0.83
C ALA A 103 -3.80 -15.65 1.20
N PHE A 104 -3.52 -16.89 0.79
CA PHE A 104 -2.27 -17.57 1.12
C PHE A 104 -1.05 -16.85 0.50
N GLN A 105 -1.18 -16.41 -0.75
CA GLN A 105 -0.10 -15.72 -1.43
C GLN A 105 0.15 -14.33 -0.82
N PHE A 106 -0.90 -13.60 -0.47
CA PHE A 106 -0.78 -12.34 0.27
C PHE A 106 -0.22 -12.52 1.68
N PHE A 107 -0.57 -13.60 2.37
CA PHE A 107 -0.01 -13.91 3.68
C PHE A 107 1.52 -14.13 3.61
N ILE A 108 2.00 -14.90 2.63
CA ILE A 108 3.45 -15.08 2.39
C ILE A 108 4.11 -13.72 2.11
N GLN A 109 3.51 -12.89 1.26
CA GLN A 109 4.02 -11.55 0.98
C GLN A 109 4.01 -10.68 2.25
N GLY A 110 2.97 -10.78 3.07
CA GLY A 110 2.88 -10.11 4.37
C GLY A 110 4.02 -10.49 5.32
N ILE A 111 4.38 -11.78 5.37
CA ILE A 111 5.55 -12.24 6.15
C ILE A 111 6.85 -11.63 5.60
N ILE A 112 7.02 -11.61 4.29
CA ILE A 112 8.20 -10.99 3.66
C ILE A 112 8.25 -9.49 4.00
N HIS A 113 7.12 -8.78 3.89
CA HIS A 113 7.04 -7.37 4.26
C HIS A 113 7.37 -7.14 5.74
N TYR A 114 6.83 -7.97 6.63
CA TYR A 114 7.15 -7.93 8.05
C TYR A 114 8.66 -8.05 8.30
N LEU A 115 9.30 -9.05 7.71
CA LEU A 115 10.75 -9.28 7.89
C LEU A 115 11.57 -8.12 7.33
N VAL A 116 11.23 -7.62 6.16
CA VAL A 116 11.95 -6.51 5.52
C VAL A 116 11.77 -5.21 6.29
N PHE A 117 10.55 -4.83 6.68
CA PHE A 117 10.33 -3.61 7.48
C PHE A 117 10.95 -3.69 8.87
N THR A 118 10.91 -4.87 9.50
CA THR A 118 11.62 -5.11 10.76
C THR A 118 13.12 -4.94 10.58
N GLY A 119 13.68 -5.48 9.50
CA GLY A 119 15.10 -5.32 9.17
C GLY A 119 15.49 -3.86 8.95
N PHE A 120 14.70 -3.09 8.24
CA PHE A 120 14.93 -1.64 8.07
C PHE A 120 14.83 -0.88 9.39
N TYR A 121 13.86 -1.22 10.23
CA TYR A 121 13.74 -0.61 11.56
C TYR A 121 14.98 -0.86 12.42
N VAL A 122 15.44 -2.10 12.50
CA VAL A 122 16.65 -2.46 13.26
C VAL A 122 17.88 -1.76 12.68
N ALA A 123 18.04 -1.74 11.36
CA ALA A 123 19.14 -1.06 10.70
C ALA A 123 19.12 0.45 11.00
N PHE A 124 17.94 1.09 10.92
CA PHE A 124 17.79 2.50 11.24
C PHE A 124 18.15 2.80 12.70
N GLU A 125 17.64 2.00 13.66
CA GLU A 125 17.96 2.15 15.08
C GLU A 125 19.47 1.98 15.34
N PHE A 126 20.12 1.07 14.64
CA PHE A 126 21.57 0.86 14.76
C PHE A 126 22.37 2.05 14.20
N TYR A 127 22.05 2.50 13.00
CA TYR A 127 22.81 3.55 12.31
C TYR A 127 22.60 4.94 12.92
N ARG A 128 21.43 5.26 13.45
CA ARG A 128 21.14 6.58 14.00
C ARG A 128 21.95 6.93 15.26
N ASN A 129 22.55 5.93 15.93
CA ASN A 129 23.26 6.12 17.19
C ASN A 129 24.69 6.66 17.02
N ASP A 130 25.27 6.58 15.83
CA ASP A 130 26.62 7.11 15.56
C ASP A 130 26.70 7.81 14.20
N LEU A 131 26.10 9.00 14.14
CA LEU A 131 26.11 9.84 12.93
C LEU A 131 27.41 10.65 12.78
N SER A 132 28.41 10.46 13.64
CA SER A 132 29.72 11.08 13.50
C SER A 132 30.62 10.34 12.52
N ASN A 133 30.36 9.04 12.29
CA ASN A 133 31.16 8.19 11.40
C ASN A 133 30.64 8.25 9.94
N PRO A 134 31.46 8.70 8.96
CA PRO A 134 31.05 8.79 7.57
C PRO A 134 30.62 7.44 6.94
N LEU A 135 31.17 6.32 7.39
CA LEU A 135 30.78 4.99 6.92
C LEU A 135 29.36 4.65 7.39
N ILE A 136 29.02 5.01 8.62
CA ILE A 136 27.67 4.79 9.16
C ILE A 136 26.63 5.66 8.43
N ILE A 137 26.98 6.93 8.16
CA ILE A 137 26.12 7.81 7.37
C ILE A 137 25.90 7.21 5.96
N SER A 138 26.93 6.74 5.30
CA SER A 138 26.80 6.14 3.96
C SER A 138 25.93 4.87 3.97
N ALA A 139 26.06 4.03 4.99
CA ALA A 139 25.22 2.83 5.16
C ALA A 139 23.76 3.20 5.45
N LEU A 140 23.50 4.24 6.25
CA LEU A 140 22.14 4.74 6.49
C LEU A 140 21.50 5.25 5.19
N VAL A 141 22.22 6.07 4.41
CA VAL A 141 21.72 6.57 3.12
C VAL A 141 21.44 5.40 2.16
N ALA A 142 22.34 4.43 2.06
CA ALA A 142 22.13 3.24 1.24
C ALA A 142 20.88 2.44 1.67
N SER A 143 20.67 2.25 2.97
CA SER A 143 19.50 1.54 3.49
C SER A 143 18.20 2.29 3.20
N ILE A 144 18.19 3.62 3.25
CA ILE A 144 17.02 4.44 2.88
C ILE A 144 16.70 4.27 1.38
N ILE A 145 17.72 4.27 0.50
CA ILE A 145 17.52 4.06 -0.93
C ILE A 145 16.92 2.66 -1.20
N VAL A 146 17.46 1.62 -0.56
CA VAL A 146 16.92 0.26 -0.70
C VAL A 146 15.50 0.16 -0.18
N ALA A 147 15.19 0.82 0.96
CA ALA A 147 13.84 0.88 1.50
C ALA A 147 12.85 1.56 0.53
N LEU A 148 13.28 2.63 -0.15
CA LEU A 148 12.47 3.34 -1.13
C LEU A 148 12.19 2.46 -2.38
N ILE A 149 13.20 1.75 -2.88
CA ILE A 149 13.02 0.79 -3.99
C ILE A 149 12.04 -0.30 -3.57
N TYR A 150 12.20 -0.84 -2.37
CA TYR A 150 11.30 -1.86 -1.82
C TYR A 150 9.87 -1.34 -1.67
N LEU A 151 9.68 -0.10 -1.21
CA LEU A 151 8.37 0.55 -1.15
C LEU A 151 7.71 0.62 -2.53
N PHE A 152 8.45 1.03 -3.58
CA PHE A 152 7.93 1.05 -4.94
C PHE A 152 7.58 -0.35 -5.47
N MET A 153 8.34 -1.35 -5.06
CA MET A 153 8.06 -2.74 -5.38
C MET A 153 6.72 -3.20 -4.76
N THR A 154 6.43 -2.80 -3.50
CA THR A 154 5.18 -3.18 -2.82
C THR A 154 3.93 -2.64 -3.52
N PHE A 155 4.00 -1.45 -4.15
CA PHE A 155 2.89 -0.89 -4.93
C PHE A 155 2.46 -1.80 -6.09
N ASN A 156 3.42 -2.50 -6.70
CA ASN A 156 3.17 -3.37 -7.85
C ASN A 156 2.80 -4.80 -7.44
N MET A 157 3.34 -5.31 -6.32
CA MET A 157 3.15 -6.70 -5.88
C MET A 157 1.69 -7.09 -5.71
N GLY A 158 0.91 -6.27 -4.99
CA GLY A 158 -0.49 -6.57 -4.71
C GLY A 158 -1.34 -6.68 -5.98
N MET A 159 -1.17 -5.74 -6.92
CA MET A 159 -1.87 -5.76 -8.21
C MET A 159 -1.45 -6.93 -9.08
N MET A 160 -0.16 -7.27 -9.12
CA MET A 160 0.34 -8.42 -9.87
C MET A 160 -0.24 -9.72 -9.32
N THR A 161 -0.29 -9.88 -8.01
CA THR A 161 -0.81 -11.10 -7.37
C THR A 161 -2.25 -11.41 -7.76
N VAL A 162 -3.11 -10.39 -7.85
CA VAL A 162 -4.52 -10.60 -8.24
C VAL A 162 -4.73 -10.63 -9.76
N THR A 163 -3.75 -10.18 -10.55
CA THR A 163 -3.89 -10.04 -12.01
C THR A 163 -3.28 -11.20 -12.76
N VAL A 164 -2.11 -11.67 -12.34
CA VAL A 164 -1.36 -12.73 -13.00
C VAL A 164 -1.18 -13.92 -12.07
N LYS A 165 -1.40 -15.13 -12.61
CA LYS A 165 -1.22 -16.38 -11.87
C LYS A 165 0.25 -16.81 -11.92
N LEU A 166 1.10 -16.09 -11.19
CA LEU A 166 2.53 -16.39 -11.07
C LEU A 166 2.86 -16.92 -9.67
N LYS A 167 4.01 -17.59 -9.56
CA LYS A 167 4.56 -17.97 -8.25
C LYS A 167 5.03 -16.72 -7.51
N SER A 168 5.02 -16.73 -6.18
CA SER A 168 5.40 -15.58 -5.35
C SER A 168 6.79 -15.04 -5.67
N ILE A 169 7.76 -15.92 -6.00
CA ILE A 169 9.10 -15.51 -6.37
C ILE A 169 9.15 -14.74 -7.70
N ASP A 170 8.32 -15.14 -8.67
CA ASP A 170 8.24 -14.46 -9.96
C ASP A 170 7.54 -13.12 -9.83
N ILE A 171 6.51 -13.03 -8.97
CA ILE A 171 5.88 -11.75 -8.64
C ILE A 171 6.89 -10.81 -8.00
N PHE A 172 7.71 -11.30 -7.05
CA PHE A 172 8.75 -10.51 -6.42
C PHE A 172 9.75 -9.95 -7.44
N LYS A 173 10.32 -10.81 -8.32
CA LYS A 173 11.25 -10.41 -9.36
C LYS A 173 10.65 -9.40 -10.34
N ASN A 174 9.43 -9.67 -10.82
CA ASN A 174 8.76 -8.80 -11.77
C ASN A 174 8.35 -7.47 -11.13
N SER A 175 7.94 -7.45 -9.86
CA SER A 175 7.63 -6.23 -9.13
C SER A 175 8.86 -5.35 -8.93
N LEU A 176 10.02 -5.96 -8.70
CA LEU A 176 11.29 -5.24 -8.64
C LEU A 176 11.61 -4.59 -10.00
N LEU A 177 11.48 -5.34 -11.09
CA LEU A 177 11.69 -4.81 -12.43
C LEU A 177 10.72 -3.66 -12.74
N LEU A 178 9.43 -3.83 -12.44
CA LEU A 178 8.41 -2.80 -12.62
C LEU A 178 8.66 -1.56 -11.76
N SER A 179 9.27 -1.70 -10.57
CA SER A 179 9.59 -0.54 -9.73
C SER A 179 10.57 0.41 -10.40
N PHE A 180 11.51 -0.11 -11.21
CA PHE A 180 12.41 0.70 -12.02
C PHE A 180 11.76 1.20 -13.31
N MET A 181 11.02 0.35 -14.03
CA MET A 181 10.35 0.74 -15.27
C MET A 181 9.28 1.80 -15.08
N ALA A 182 8.56 1.74 -13.96
CA ALA A 182 7.48 2.65 -13.61
C ALA A 182 7.89 3.70 -12.55
N ILE A 183 9.18 4.05 -12.46
CA ILE A 183 9.69 4.93 -11.40
C ILE A 183 8.97 6.29 -11.36
N VAL A 184 8.66 6.87 -12.51
CA VAL A 184 7.94 8.14 -12.60
C VAL A 184 6.53 8.03 -12.01
N GLN A 185 5.81 6.93 -12.31
CA GLN A 185 4.48 6.66 -11.75
C GLN A 185 4.55 6.41 -10.24
N ASN A 186 5.53 5.64 -9.80
CA ASN A 186 5.74 5.33 -8.39
C ASN A 186 6.03 6.61 -7.58
N VAL A 187 6.88 7.50 -8.11
CA VAL A 187 7.16 8.82 -7.49
C VAL A 187 5.90 9.67 -7.45
N LYS A 188 5.12 9.74 -8.55
CA LYS A 188 3.83 10.46 -8.56
C LYS A 188 2.86 9.93 -7.51
N THR A 189 2.77 8.61 -7.36
CA THR A 189 1.92 7.95 -6.36
C THR A 189 2.38 8.31 -4.93
N LEU A 190 3.68 8.26 -4.68
CA LEU A 190 4.26 8.65 -3.39
C LEU A 190 3.97 10.12 -3.05
N LEU A 191 4.18 11.03 -4.00
CA LEU A 191 3.88 12.45 -3.83
C LEU A 191 2.39 12.70 -3.58
N ALA A 192 1.50 12.00 -4.30
CA ALA A 192 0.05 12.08 -4.08
C ALA A 192 -0.34 11.60 -2.67
N MET A 193 0.24 10.49 -2.20
CA MET A 193 0.02 10.00 -0.84
C MET A 193 0.49 11.01 0.20
N LEU A 194 1.71 11.55 0.07
CA LEU A 194 2.24 12.58 0.96
C LEU A 194 1.35 13.82 0.99
N PHE A 195 0.87 14.26 -0.17
CA PHE A 195 -0.03 15.40 -0.28
C PHE A 195 -1.36 15.15 0.47
N ILE A 196 -1.96 13.97 0.31
CA ILE A 196 -3.17 13.58 1.04
C ILE A 196 -2.92 13.55 2.55
N PHE A 197 -1.80 12.99 2.99
CA PHE A 197 -1.42 13.00 4.42
C PHE A 197 -1.25 14.43 4.94
N CYS A 198 -0.59 15.31 4.20
CA CYS A 198 -0.47 16.72 4.57
C CYS A 198 -1.85 17.40 4.72
N LEU A 199 -2.77 17.18 3.78
CA LEU A 199 -4.12 17.73 3.84
C LEU A 199 -4.90 17.23 5.06
N LEU A 200 -4.81 15.93 5.38
CA LEU A 200 -5.47 15.35 6.55
C LEU A 200 -4.91 15.90 7.86
N TYR A 201 -3.59 16.14 7.91
CA TYR A 201 -2.92 16.66 9.09
C TYR A 201 -3.14 18.17 9.29
N THR A 202 -3.25 18.94 8.18
CA THR A 202 -3.47 20.40 8.22
C THR A 202 -4.95 20.79 8.32
N SER A 203 -5.88 19.82 8.35
CA SER A 203 -7.30 20.11 8.56
C SER A 203 -7.50 20.74 9.95
N PRO A 204 -7.99 22.01 10.03
CA PRO A 204 -8.09 22.71 11.31
C PRO A 204 -9.00 21.96 12.27
N SER A 205 -8.47 21.70 13.48
CA SER A 205 -9.22 21.09 14.56
C SER A 205 -10.49 21.91 14.85
N PRO A 206 -11.62 21.25 15.15
CA PRO A 206 -12.86 21.97 15.54
C PRO A 206 -12.70 22.95 16.71
N ARG A 207 -11.62 22.80 17.50
CA ARG A 207 -11.29 23.70 18.63
C ARG A 207 -10.82 25.09 18.20
N ASP A 208 -10.29 25.27 17.01
CA ASP A 208 -9.79 26.57 16.54
C ASP A 208 -10.89 27.48 16.00
N ARG A 209 -12.14 26.99 15.87
CA ARG A 209 -13.31 27.78 15.46
C ARG A 209 -14.09 28.40 16.64
N GLN A 210 -13.64 28.20 17.86
CA GLN A 210 -14.31 28.73 19.08
C GLN A 210 -13.52 29.85 19.78
N LYS A 211 -12.60 30.52 19.06
CA LYS A 211 -11.96 31.74 19.55
C LYS A 211 -12.33 32.92 18.69
#